data_abc3057f0388b1d805b8f9f4c4b955bd
#
_entry.id   abc3057f0388b1d805b8f9f4c4b955bd
#
_cell.length_a   1.000
_cell.length_b   1.000
_cell.length_c   1.000
_cell.angle_alpha   90.00
_cell.angle_beta   90.00
_cell.angle_gamma   90.00
#
_symmetry.space_group_name_H-M   'P 1'
#
loop_
_entity.id
_entity.type
_entity.pdbx_description
1 polymer ?
#
loop_
_entity_poly.entity_id
_entity_poly.type
_entity_poly.pdbx_seq_one_letter_code
_entity_poly.pdbx_strand_id
1 'polypeptide(L)'
;MSSKIAKGIIGNGLAQITQKVIRILDQLLLVPFFLVAWGPEYYGEWITLSIIPTILAFSDFGVGSAAGNSFVLAYTAGDKQEAANIKKSGIIVITYTIFIGLILTFCALAIANYYNLFDKTLIISNEAITAISLLMIAKVITFYFPLIEGFFRSAQKAAYGIFIQSGFCAANIIAGLIALQIGYKVIGYAMSQLIVSIIFTSIYFVIGNKLVKFEYIKGNITIENIKNLTYKGAGYMLNMMWQGIYFQGSTFVIRVTLGAESVTIFNTMRTACRSINQLFNIINGSVFPELQYAYGKKEMHIVHRLFRMSILTSIIIGILGTTLLMIFGLDIYNIWTNNTLSIPNNIWYTFTIGILFNGIWWTSIVAYSVTNNPYNFAIPCTITSCLSVGISYILSKHFGLHGAVLGTILFDVIMMIYVLPDSAKLFGLKTSELFCHIIEDLQNIKKSFFKKG
;
A
#
# COMPACT_ATOMS: atom_id res chain seq x y z
N MET A 1 26.38 -0.01 -11.94
CA MET A 1 25.67 -0.11 -10.65
C MET A 1 26.58 -0.81 -9.67
N SER A 2 26.80 -0.28 -8.47
CA SER A 2 27.66 -0.99 -7.51
C SER A 2 27.02 -2.35 -7.19
N SER A 3 27.82 -3.40 -7.04
CA SER A 3 27.38 -4.76 -6.68
C SER A 3 26.46 -4.76 -5.43
N LYS A 4 26.67 -3.81 -4.53
CA LYS A 4 25.89 -3.65 -3.29
C LYS A 4 24.45 -3.19 -3.56
N ILE A 5 24.25 -2.19 -4.43
CA ILE A 5 22.92 -1.70 -4.80
C ILE A 5 22.11 -2.78 -5.53
N ALA A 6 22.74 -3.49 -6.49
CA ALA A 6 22.09 -4.59 -7.18
C ALA A 6 21.63 -5.70 -6.22
N LYS A 7 22.47 -6.08 -5.24
CA LYS A 7 22.09 -7.05 -4.20
C LYS A 7 20.95 -6.52 -3.31
N GLY A 8 20.96 -5.22 -2.98
CA GLY A 8 19.88 -4.58 -2.22
C GLY A 8 18.53 -4.68 -2.95
N ILE A 9 18.48 -4.29 -4.23
CA ILE A 9 17.25 -4.36 -5.04
C ILE A 9 16.74 -5.79 -5.17
N ILE A 10 17.61 -6.76 -5.47
CA ILE A 10 17.22 -8.16 -5.58
C ILE A 10 16.70 -8.68 -4.22
N GLY A 11 17.40 -8.38 -3.13
CA GLY A 11 16.97 -8.76 -1.79
C GLY A 11 15.62 -8.16 -1.40
N ASN A 12 15.42 -6.86 -1.67
CA ASN A 12 14.15 -6.18 -1.44
C ASN A 12 13.03 -6.79 -2.29
N GLY A 13 13.30 -7.10 -3.57
CA GLY A 13 12.34 -7.74 -4.48
C GLY A 13 11.91 -9.12 -3.98
N LEU A 14 12.86 -9.97 -3.60
CA LEU A 14 12.55 -11.29 -3.03
C LEU A 14 11.73 -11.18 -1.73
N ALA A 15 12.08 -10.24 -0.85
CA ALA A 15 11.33 -9.99 0.37
C ALA A 15 9.88 -9.54 0.08
N GLN A 16 9.67 -8.67 -0.91
CA GLN A 16 8.34 -8.23 -1.35
C GLN A 16 7.52 -9.39 -1.94
N ILE A 17 8.13 -10.24 -2.76
CA ILE A 17 7.46 -11.43 -3.31
C ILE A 17 7.03 -12.36 -2.17
N THR A 18 7.94 -12.66 -1.22
CA THR A 18 7.63 -13.49 -0.06
C THR A 18 6.44 -12.92 0.73
N GLN A 19 6.44 -11.62 0.98
CA GLN A 19 5.34 -10.96 1.68
C GLN A 19 4.01 -11.08 0.93
N LYS A 20 4.03 -10.95 -0.40
CA LYS A 20 2.83 -11.12 -1.24
C LYS A 20 2.29 -12.55 -1.21
N VAL A 21 3.17 -13.54 -1.31
CA VAL A 21 2.79 -14.95 -1.21
C VAL A 21 2.12 -15.23 0.13
N ILE A 22 2.70 -14.77 1.25
CA ILE A 22 2.13 -14.98 2.58
C ILE A 22 0.75 -14.31 2.69
N ARG A 23 0.54 -13.11 2.15
CA ARG A 23 -0.77 -12.46 2.13
C ARG A 23 -1.82 -13.20 1.30
N ILE A 24 -1.41 -13.83 0.20
CA ILE A 24 -2.31 -14.68 -0.60
C ILE A 24 -2.67 -15.94 0.21
N LEU A 25 -1.70 -16.55 0.86
CA LEU A 25 -1.95 -17.69 1.75
C LEU A 25 -2.89 -17.32 2.90
N ASP A 26 -2.75 -16.13 3.50
CA ASP A 26 -3.67 -15.61 4.51
C ASP A 26 -5.12 -15.65 4.03
N GLN A 27 -5.38 -15.09 2.86
CA GLN A 27 -6.71 -15.04 2.27
C GLN A 27 -7.27 -16.41 1.89
N LEU A 28 -6.41 -17.31 1.39
CA LEU A 28 -6.85 -18.63 0.92
C LEU A 28 -7.01 -19.65 2.04
N LEU A 29 -6.10 -19.63 3.04
CA LEU A 29 -6.09 -20.64 4.10
C LEU A 29 -7.10 -20.36 5.20
N LEU A 30 -7.21 -19.12 5.67
CA LEU A 30 -8.05 -18.82 6.84
C LEU A 30 -9.54 -19.04 6.57
N VAL A 31 -10.03 -18.74 5.38
CA VAL A 31 -11.46 -18.84 5.06
C VAL A 31 -12.03 -20.23 5.27
N PRO A 32 -11.46 -21.32 4.70
CA PRO A 32 -11.97 -22.67 4.94
C PRO A 32 -11.96 -23.06 6.44
N PHE A 33 -10.93 -22.67 7.18
CA PHE A 33 -10.85 -22.97 8.61
C PHE A 33 -11.92 -22.23 9.43
N PHE A 34 -12.20 -20.98 9.10
CA PHE A 34 -13.32 -20.23 9.70
C PHE A 34 -14.66 -20.90 9.41
N LEU A 35 -14.90 -21.31 8.17
CA LEU A 35 -16.14 -21.98 7.80
C LEU A 35 -16.34 -23.31 8.53
N VAL A 36 -15.28 -24.07 8.71
CA VAL A 36 -15.33 -25.34 9.48
C VAL A 36 -15.52 -25.08 10.98
N ALA A 37 -14.81 -24.09 11.56
CA ALA A 37 -14.83 -23.86 13.00
C ALA A 37 -16.08 -23.11 13.47
N TRP A 38 -16.58 -22.15 12.69
CA TRP A 38 -17.65 -21.23 13.10
C TRP A 38 -18.93 -21.35 12.26
N GLY A 39 -18.88 -21.99 11.11
CA GLY A 39 -19.96 -22.01 10.15
C GLY A 39 -20.11 -20.70 9.36
N PRO A 40 -20.87 -20.72 8.25
CA PRO A 40 -20.93 -19.58 7.34
C PRO A 40 -21.60 -18.34 7.93
N GLU A 41 -22.63 -18.51 8.76
CA GLU A 41 -23.37 -17.39 9.35
C GLU A 41 -22.54 -16.63 10.38
N TYR A 42 -21.95 -17.36 11.36
CA TYR A 42 -21.12 -16.75 12.40
C TYR A 42 -19.85 -16.12 11.82
N TYR A 43 -19.25 -16.75 10.80
CA TYR A 43 -18.13 -16.18 10.09
C TYR A 43 -18.52 -14.91 9.29
N GLY A 44 -19.70 -14.88 8.68
CA GLY A 44 -20.22 -13.69 8.01
C GLY A 44 -20.39 -12.49 8.96
N GLU A 45 -20.91 -12.73 10.16
CA GLU A 45 -20.99 -11.73 11.23
C GLU A 45 -19.61 -11.23 11.65
N TRP A 46 -18.65 -12.14 11.82
CA TRP A 46 -17.27 -11.79 12.13
C TRP A 46 -16.63 -10.90 11.06
N ILE A 47 -16.81 -11.21 9.77
CA ILE A 47 -16.33 -10.37 8.66
C ILE A 47 -16.90 -8.96 8.79
N THR A 48 -18.20 -8.84 9.06
CA THR A 48 -18.87 -7.55 9.20
C THR A 48 -18.29 -6.76 10.38
N LEU A 49 -18.10 -7.38 11.52
CA LEU A 49 -17.51 -6.75 12.71
C LEU A 49 -16.05 -6.34 12.47
N SER A 50 -15.28 -7.13 11.73
CA SER A 50 -13.86 -6.86 11.43
C SER A 50 -13.64 -5.69 10.47
N ILE A 51 -14.70 -5.15 9.85
CA ILE A 51 -14.63 -3.91 9.08
C ILE A 51 -14.24 -2.74 9.99
N ILE A 52 -14.72 -2.69 11.23
CA ILE A 52 -14.49 -1.58 12.17
C ILE A 52 -12.97 -1.37 12.44
N PRO A 53 -12.19 -2.38 12.84
CA PRO A 53 -10.73 -2.25 12.96
C PRO A 53 -10.03 -1.87 11.65
N THR A 54 -10.59 -2.26 10.51
CA THR A 54 -10.04 -1.91 9.20
C THR A 54 -10.23 -0.41 8.90
N ILE A 55 -11.39 0.14 9.23
CA ILE A 55 -11.66 1.59 9.10
C ILE A 55 -10.74 2.39 10.03
N LEU A 56 -10.47 1.88 11.23
CA LEU A 56 -9.54 2.53 12.16
C LEU A 56 -8.13 2.69 11.56
N ALA A 57 -7.72 1.83 10.63
CA ALA A 57 -6.43 1.98 9.96
C ALA A 57 -6.27 3.33 9.25
N PHE A 58 -7.36 3.97 8.85
CA PHE A 58 -7.32 5.33 8.28
C PHE A 58 -6.97 6.41 9.33
N SER A 59 -7.12 6.11 10.63
CA SER A 59 -6.75 7.04 11.71
C SER A 59 -5.24 7.14 11.97
N ASP A 60 -4.39 6.38 11.26
CA ASP A 60 -2.93 6.57 11.27
C ASP A 60 -2.52 7.96 10.77
N PHE A 61 -3.41 8.68 10.08
CA PHE A 61 -3.14 10.00 9.51
C PHE A 61 -1.81 10.09 8.73
N GLY A 62 -1.24 8.96 8.31
CA GLY A 62 0.01 8.89 7.56
C GLY A 62 1.26 9.37 8.31
N VAL A 63 1.15 9.66 9.60
CA VAL A 63 2.25 10.21 10.42
C VAL A 63 3.42 9.23 10.51
N GLY A 64 3.13 7.92 10.65
CA GLY A 64 4.16 6.90 10.65
C GLY A 64 5.03 6.93 9.39
N SER A 65 4.42 7.07 8.22
CA SER A 65 5.11 7.19 6.92
C SER A 65 5.91 8.47 6.81
N ALA A 66 5.33 9.61 7.23
CA ALA A 66 6.02 10.89 7.24
C ALA A 66 7.26 10.87 8.14
N ALA A 67 7.14 10.31 9.35
CA ALA A 67 8.24 10.19 10.29
C ALA A 67 9.33 9.24 9.78
N GLY A 68 8.96 8.06 9.25
CA GLY A 68 9.90 7.11 8.67
C GLY A 68 10.71 7.68 7.51
N ASN A 69 10.03 8.38 6.58
CA ASN A 69 10.69 9.00 5.44
C ASN A 69 11.59 10.17 5.84
N SER A 70 11.11 11.07 6.72
CA SER A 70 11.94 12.17 7.25
C SER A 70 13.18 11.65 7.98
N PHE A 71 13.00 10.58 8.78
CA PHE A 71 14.10 9.93 9.48
C PHE A 71 15.18 9.42 8.53
N VAL A 72 14.78 8.69 7.48
CA VAL A 72 15.75 8.17 6.48
C VAL A 72 16.53 9.30 5.84
N LEU A 73 15.86 10.38 5.43
CA LEU A 73 16.50 11.52 4.79
C LEU A 73 17.53 12.20 5.69
N ALA A 74 17.18 12.50 6.94
CA ALA A 74 18.10 13.12 7.90
C ALA A 74 19.28 12.21 8.23
N TYR A 75 19.02 10.92 8.51
CA TYR A 75 20.04 9.96 8.88
C TYR A 75 21.04 9.70 7.75
N THR A 76 20.57 9.57 6.52
CA THR A 76 21.43 9.29 5.34
C THR A 76 22.19 10.52 4.87
N ALA A 77 21.65 11.74 5.12
CA ALA A 77 22.38 13.00 4.91
C ALA A 77 23.52 13.22 5.94
N GLY A 78 23.60 12.38 6.99
CA GLY A 78 24.61 12.51 8.04
C GLY A 78 24.19 13.36 9.24
N ASP A 79 22.98 13.97 9.20
CA ASP A 79 22.46 14.74 10.33
C ASP A 79 21.84 13.81 11.39
N LYS A 80 22.71 13.24 12.20
CA LYS A 80 22.29 12.30 13.26
C LYS A 80 21.49 12.98 14.37
N GLN A 81 21.74 14.28 14.64
CA GLN A 81 20.98 15.01 15.66
C GLN A 81 19.52 15.20 15.21
N GLU A 82 19.32 15.66 13.98
CA GLU A 82 17.98 15.81 13.43
C GLU A 82 17.26 14.46 13.28
N ALA A 83 17.95 13.41 12.86
CA ALA A 83 17.38 12.07 12.83
C ALA A 83 16.91 11.59 14.23
N ALA A 84 17.69 11.88 15.29
CA ALA A 84 17.29 11.58 16.67
C ALA A 84 16.09 12.39 17.13
N ASN A 85 16.00 13.67 16.75
CA ASN A 85 14.87 14.56 17.02
C ASN A 85 13.60 14.04 16.32
N ILE A 86 13.69 13.70 15.04
CA ILE A 86 12.58 13.16 14.24
C ILE A 86 12.09 11.84 14.83
N LYS A 87 13.01 10.93 15.22
CA LYS A 87 12.65 9.67 15.86
C LYS A 87 11.81 9.91 17.11
N LYS A 88 12.28 10.80 18.01
CA LYS A 88 11.59 11.08 19.29
C LYS A 88 10.26 11.78 19.06
N SER A 89 10.23 12.81 18.22
CA SER A 89 9.00 13.54 17.86
C SER A 89 8.00 12.63 17.15
N GLY A 90 8.48 11.76 16.23
CA GLY A 90 7.65 10.80 15.51
C GLY A 90 6.97 9.78 16.43
N ILE A 91 7.72 9.20 17.38
CA ILE A 91 7.12 8.30 18.38
C ILE A 91 6.01 9.01 19.15
N ILE A 92 6.22 10.24 19.56
CA ILE A 92 5.23 11.01 20.33
C ILE A 92 3.99 11.30 19.48
N VAL A 93 4.16 11.81 18.26
CA VAL A 93 3.01 12.13 17.39
C VAL A 93 2.22 10.85 17.07
N ILE A 94 2.89 9.73 16.74
CA ILE A 94 2.23 8.45 16.52
C ILE A 94 1.47 8.00 17.77
N THR A 95 2.06 8.16 18.97
CA THR A 95 1.37 7.83 20.23
C THR A 95 0.10 8.66 20.41
N TYR A 96 0.14 9.97 20.12
CA TYR A 96 -1.04 10.84 20.20
C TYR A 96 -2.10 10.44 19.16
N THR A 97 -1.72 10.12 17.92
CA THR A 97 -2.67 9.64 16.90
C THR A 97 -3.32 8.32 17.29
N ILE A 98 -2.57 7.40 17.89
CA ILE A 98 -3.10 6.14 18.45
C ILE A 98 -4.14 6.46 19.53
N PHE A 99 -3.81 7.35 20.47
CA PHE A 99 -4.69 7.69 21.58
C PHE A 99 -6.00 8.33 21.10
N ILE A 100 -5.91 9.28 20.16
CA ILE A 100 -7.09 9.90 19.53
C ILE A 100 -7.92 8.86 18.79
N GLY A 101 -7.28 8.00 17.99
CA GLY A 101 -7.95 6.93 17.25
C GLY A 101 -8.70 5.97 18.16
N LEU A 102 -8.10 5.56 19.27
CA LEU A 102 -8.74 4.70 20.27
C LEU A 102 -9.94 5.41 20.94
N ILE A 103 -9.80 6.67 21.35
CA ILE A 103 -10.92 7.42 21.93
C ILE A 103 -12.09 7.50 20.96
N LEU A 104 -11.84 7.91 19.72
CA LEU A 104 -12.89 8.03 18.70
C LEU A 104 -13.61 6.70 18.48
N THR A 105 -12.86 5.60 18.50
CA THR A 105 -13.45 4.30 18.25
C THR A 105 -14.19 3.75 19.46
N PHE A 106 -13.69 3.93 20.68
CA PHE A 106 -14.43 3.56 21.88
C PHE A 106 -15.71 4.39 22.01
N CYS A 107 -15.70 5.68 21.66
CA CYS A 107 -16.91 6.49 21.56
C CYS A 107 -17.89 5.93 20.51
N ALA A 108 -17.40 5.55 19.34
CA ALA A 108 -18.25 4.96 18.30
C ALA A 108 -18.85 3.60 18.73
N LEU A 109 -18.07 2.74 19.41
CA LEU A 109 -18.56 1.48 19.97
C LEU A 109 -19.60 1.71 21.08
N ALA A 110 -19.39 2.71 21.95
CA ALA A 110 -20.34 3.07 22.98
C ALA A 110 -21.66 3.55 22.39
N ILE A 111 -21.61 4.38 21.34
CA ILE A 111 -22.80 4.84 20.59
C ILE A 111 -23.49 3.65 19.92
N ALA A 112 -22.74 2.76 19.26
CA ALA A 112 -23.30 1.56 18.60
C ALA A 112 -23.99 0.64 19.61
N ASN A 113 -23.40 0.48 20.79
CA ASN A 113 -23.99 -0.31 21.90
C ASN A 113 -25.26 0.36 22.45
N TYR A 114 -25.25 1.69 22.63
CA TYR A 114 -26.41 2.45 23.11
C TYR A 114 -27.62 2.32 22.16
N TYR A 115 -27.41 2.27 20.85
CA TYR A 115 -28.44 2.04 19.85
C TYR A 115 -28.72 0.57 19.57
N ASN A 116 -28.18 -0.35 20.38
CA ASN A 116 -28.37 -1.81 20.26
C ASN A 116 -28.06 -2.35 18.85
N LEU A 117 -27.06 -1.78 18.17
CA LEU A 117 -26.71 -2.19 16.81
C LEU A 117 -26.14 -3.63 16.73
N PHE A 118 -25.63 -4.14 17.85
CA PHE A 118 -25.09 -5.49 17.95
C PHE A 118 -26.14 -6.54 18.33
N ASP A 119 -27.34 -6.17 18.78
CA ASP A 119 -28.36 -7.12 19.26
C ASP A 119 -28.99 -7.97 18.12
N LYS A 120 -28.77 -7.54 16.86
CA LYS A 120 -29.22 -8.26 15.68
C LYS A 120 -28.18 -9.24 15.12
N THR A 121 -27.02 -9.36 15.76
CA THR A 121 -25.93 -10.24 15.33
C THR A 121 -25.99 -11.57 16.11
N LEU A 122 -25.48 -12.65 15.48
CA LEU A 122 -25.33 -13.95 16.15
C LEU A 122 -24.25 -13.94 17.24
N ILE A 123 -23.35 -12.94 17.21
CA ILE A 123 -22.29 -12.75 18.18
C ILE A 123 -22.85 -11.90 19.33
N ILE A 124 -22.75 -12.39 20.55
CA ILE A 124 -23.22 -11.68 21.74
C ILE A 124 -22.58 -10.29 21.80
N SER A 125 -23.36 -9.24 22.04
CA SER A 125 -22.93 -7.84 22.00
C SER A 125 -21.63 -7.58 22.81
N ASN A 126 -21.53 -8.12 24.01
CA ASN A 126 -20.31 -8.00 24.83
C ASN A 126 -19.09 -8.71 24.22
N GLU A 127 -19.30 -9.87 23.60
CA GLU A 127 -18.21 -10.59 22.91
C GLU A 127 -17.76 -9.83 21.67
N ALA A 128 -18.69 -9.27 20.90
CA ALA A 128 -18.41 -8.46 19.72
C ALA A 128 -17.57 -7.23 20.10
N ILE A 129 -18.03 -6.44 21.09
CA ILE A 129 -17.33 -5.23 21.56
C ILE A 129 -15.94 -5.57 22.06
N THR A 130 -15.79 -6.63 22.85
CA THR A 130 -14.50 -7.08 23.38
C THR A 130 -13.55 -7.50 22.25
N ALA A 131 -14.01 -8.31 21.32
CA ALA A 131 -13.20 -8.78 20.19
C ALA A 131 -12.77 -7.62 19.27
N ILE A 132 -13.69 -6.70 18.95
CA ILE A 132 -13.38 -5.50 18.19
C ILE A 132 -12.34 -4.66 18.92
N SER A 133 -12.51 -4.43 20.23
CA SER A 133 -11.55 -3.65 21.04
C SER A 133 -10.15 -4.25 21.03
N LEU A 134 -10.03 -5.58 21.15
CA LEU A 134 -8.75 -6.30 21.10
C LEU A 134 -8.09 -6.15 19.72
N LEU A 135 -8.85 -6.33 18.64
CA LEU A 135 -8.33 -6.15 17.27
C LEU A 135 -7.91 -4.72 17.00
N MET A 136 -8.61 -3.74 17.55
CA MET A 136 -8.27 -2.33 17.39
C MET A 136 -6.95 -2.01 18.10
N ILE A 137 -6.75 -2.49 19.33
CA ILE A 137 -5.48 -2.36 20.04
C ILE A 137 -4.37 -3.05 19.25
N ALA A 138 -4.61 -4.26 18.73
CA ALA A 138 -3.65 -4.96 17.87
C ALA A 138 -3.28 -4.13 16.62
N LYS A 139 -4.26 -3.46 16.02
CA LYS A 139 -4.06 -2.66 14.80
C LYS A 139 -3.29 -1.38 15.07
N VAL A 140 -3.63 -0.61 16.09
CA VAL A 140 -2.97 0.67 16.36
C VAL A 140 -1.51 0.51 16.80
N ILE A 141 -1.16 -0.61 17.42
CA ILE A 141 0.24 -0.94 17.75
C ILE A 141 1.10 -1.01 16.47
N THR A 142 0.54 -1.44 15.35
CA THR A 142 1.27 -1.50 14.07
C THR A 142 1.49 -0.13 13.41
N PHE A 143 0.92 0.96 13.91
CA PHE A 143 1.15 2.32 13.40
C PHE A 143 2.61 2.78 13.55
N TYR A 144 3.37 2.15 14.43
CA TYR A 144 4.83 2.39 14.50
C TYR A 144 5.62 1.74 13.37
N PHE A 145 5.05 0.79 12.62
CA PHE A 145 5.79 0.03 11.60
C PHE A 145 6.46 0.91 10.54
N PRO A 146 5.82 1.92 9.94
CA PRO A 146 6.47 2.74 8.92
C PRO A 146 7.67 3.55 9.45
N LEU A 147 7.61 4.01 10.70
CA LEU A 147 8.75 4.67 11.34
C LEU A 147 9.91 3.68 11.56
N ILE A 148 9.62 2.49 12.11
CA ILE A 148 10.62 1.45 12.36
C ILE A 148 11.23 0.95 11.04
N GLU A 149 10.42 0.81 9.99
CA GLU A 149 10.90 0.49 8.64
C GLU A 149 11.95 1.51 8.15
N GLY A 150 11.77 2.79 8.50
CA GLY A 150 12.75 3.84 8.25
C GLY A 150 14.12 3.51 8.86
N PHE A 151 14.19 2.87 10.03
CA PHE A 151 15.46 2.45 10.64
C PHE A 151 16.17 1.38 9.80
N PHE A 152 15.42 0.38 9.32
CA PHE A 152 15.99 -0.66 8.44
C PHE A 152 16.46 -0.08 7.09
N ARG A 153 15.69 0.85 6.50
CA ARG A 153 16.06 1.52 5.25
C ARG A 153 17.34 2.35 5.41
N SER A 154 17.45 3.10 6.51
CA SER A 154 18.63 3.91 6.84
C SER A 154 19.90 3.07 7.02
N ALA A 155 19.75 1.85 7.53
CA ALA A 155 20.84 0.89 7.72
C ALA A 155 21.14 0.04 6.47
N GLN A 156 20.49 0.30 5.32
CA GLN A 156 20.56 -0.53 4.09
C GLN A 156 20.17 -2.00 4.32
N LYS A 157 19.24 -2.26 5.24
CA LYS A 157 18.71 -3.59 5.58
C LYS A 157 17.20 -3.67 5.37
N ALA A 158 16.67 -2.98 4.36
CA ALA A 158 15.23 -2.92 4.08
C ALA A 158 14.63 -4.33 3.88
N ALA A 159 15.29 -5.20 3.08
CA ALA A 159 14.85 -6.58 2.88
C ALA A 159 14.64 -7.33 4.21
N TYR A 160 15.56 -7.16 5.17
CA TYR A 160 15.45 -7.79 6.49
C TYR A 160 14.22 -7.28 7.25
N GLY A 161 13.94 -5.97 7.20
CA GLY A 161 12.73 -5.39 7.78
C GLY A 161 11.45 -5.97 7.16
N ILE A 162 11.42 -6.11 5.83
CA ILE A 162 10.28 -6.71 5.10
C ILE A 162 10.10 -8.19 5.47
N PHE A 163 11.20 -8.96 5.63
CA PHE A 163 11.10 -10.36 6.08
C PHE A 163 10.54 -10.48 7.50
N ILE A 164 10.91 -9.58 8.44
CA ILE A 164 10.30 -9.57 9.79
C ILE A 164 8.80 -9.28 9.69
N GLN A 165 8.37 -8.31 8.86
CA GLN A 165 6.95 -8.04 8.64
C GLN A 165 6.23 -9.23 7.99
N SER A 166 6.90 -9.95 7.09
CA SER A 166 6.37 -11.20 6.51
C SER A 166 6.20 -12.27 7.58
N GLY A 167 7.16 -12.39 8.49
CA GLY A 167 7.06 -13.26 9.67
C GLY A 167 5.89 -12.88 10.58
N PHE A 168 5.64 -11.58 10.77
CA PHE A 168 4.47 -11.10 11.51
C PHE A 168 3.15 -11.55 10.85
N CYS A 169 3.03 -11.41 9.52
CA CYS A 169 1.85 -11.90 8.79
C CYS A 169 1.69 -13.43 8.95
N ALA A 170 2.77 -14.20 8.78
CA ALA A 170 2.75 -15.65 8.94
C ALA A 170 2.37 -16.07 10.37
N ALA A 171 2.90 -15.38 11.37
CA ALA A 171 2.57 -15.67 12.78
C ALA A 171 1.10 -15.35 13.10
N ASN A 172 0.51 -14.32 12.52
CA ASN A 172 -0.91 -14.03 12.65
C ASN A 172 -1.78 -15.16 12.05
N ILE A 173 -1.40 -15.69 10.89
CA ILE A 173 -2.08 -16.84 10.27
C ILE A 173 -2.00 -18.05 11.20
N ILE A 174 -0.81 -18.41 11.64
CA ILE A 174 -0.57 -19.58 12.50
C ILE A 174 -1.34 -19.44 13.82
N ALA A 175 -1.25 -18.28 14.48
CA ALA A 175 -1.95 -18.02 15.73
C ALA A 175 -3.48 -18.07 15.56
N GLY A 176 -3.98 -17.53 14.45
CA GLY A 176 -5.39 -17.62 14.08
C GLY A 176 -5.85 -19.06 13.87
N LEU A 177 -5.09 -19.85 13.10
CA LEU A 177 -5.39 -21.27 12.88
C LEU A 177 -5.39 -22.07 14.17
N ILE A 178 -4.41 -21.85 15.06
CA ILE A 178 -4.35 -22.51 16.38
C ILE A 178 -5.57 -22.14 17.21
N ALA A 179 -5.95 -20.84 17.24
CA ALA A 179 -7.12 -20.39 17.99
C ALA A 179 -8.42 -21.06 17.49
N LEU A 180 -8.58 -21.19 16.17
CA LEU A 180 -9.72 -21.87 15.57
C LEU A 180 -9.75 -23.38 15.85
N GLN A 181 -8.59 -24.06 15.78
CA GLN A 181 -8.48 -25.51 16.05
C GLN A 181 -8.76 -25.86 17.52
N ILE A 182 -8.38 -24.99 18.45
CA ILE A 182 -8.66 -25.18 19.87
C ILE A 182 -10.16 -24.91 20.18
N GLY A 183 -10.92 -24.39 19.21
CA GLY A 183 -12.35 -24.10 19.36
C GLY A 183 -12.64 -22.72 19.96
N TYR A 184 -11.67 -21.81 19.95
CA TYR A 184 -11.91 -20.45 20.40
C TYR A 184 -12.85 -19.69 19.43
N LYS A 185 -13.78 -18.94 20.05
CA LYS A 185 -14.63 -17.98 19.34
C LYS A 185 -13.90 -16.66 19.10
N VAL A 186 -14.66 -15.62 18.77
CA VAL A 186 -14.14 -14.30 18.34
C VAL A 186 -13.17 -13.65 19.33
N ILE A 187 -13.39 -13.77 20.63
CA ILE A 187 -12.50 -13.17 21.65
C ILE A 187 -11.14 -13.86 21.64
N GLY A 188 -11.11 -15.20 21.62
CA GLY A 188 -9.84 -15.95 21.64
C GLY A 188 -9.04 -15.73 20.35
N TYR A 189 -9.74 -15.65 19.20
CA TYR A 189 -9.10 -15.28 17.94
C TYR A 189 -8.52 -13.86 18.00
N ALA A 190 -9.29 -12.85 18.45
CA ALA A 190 -8.83 -11.48 18.58
C ALA A 190 -7.65 -11.33 19.56
N MET A 191 -7.67 -12.08 20.68
CA MET A 191 -6.57 -12.12 21.64
C MET A 191 -5.30 -12.69 21.03
N SER A 192 -5.38 -13.74 20.20
CA SER A 192 -4.24 -14.30 19.50
C SER A 192 -3.56 -13.27 18.58
N GLN A 193 -4.36 -12.50 17.85
CA GLN A 193 -3.87 -11.42 16.99
C GLN A 193 -3.20 -10.30 17.80
N LEU A 194 -3.75 -9.93 18.94
CA LEU A 194 -3.17 -8.94 19.84
C LEU A 194 -1.81 -9.39 20.40
N ILE A 195 -1.71 -10.62 20.88
CA ILE A 195 -0.46 -11.17 21.41
C ILE A 195 0.64 -11.15 20.35
N VAL A 196 0.34 -11.61 19.13
CA VAL A 196 1.28 -11.58 18.02
C VAL A 196 1.70 -10.14 17.69
N SER A 197 0.75 -9.20 17.67
CA SER A 197 1.03 -7.79 17.39
C SER A 197 1.98 -7.18 18.42
N ILE A 198 1.78 -7.44 19.71
CA ILE A 198 2.64 -6.94 20.78
C ILE A 198 4.06 -7.52 20.65
N ILE A 199 4.17 -8.83 20.50
CA ILE A 199 5.47 -9.53 20.45
C ILE A 199 6.26 -9.05 19.22
N PHE A 200 5.66 -9.10 18.05
CA PHE A 200 6.36 -8.73 16.81
C PHE A 200 6.69 -7.24 16.71
N THR A 201 5.82 -6.35 17.17
CA THR A 201 6.12 -4.91 17.19
C THR A 201 7.30 -4.63 18.13
N SER A 202 7.33 -5.28 19.29
CA SER A 202 8.45 -5.16 20.24
C SER A 202 9.76 -5.67 19.63
N ILE A 203 9.75 -6.85 19.00
CA ILE A 203 10.92 -7.41 18.32
C ILE A 203 11.37 -6.49 17.19
N TYR A 204 10.43 -6.02 16.36
CA TYR A 204 10.70 -5.15 15.22
C TYR A 204 11.34 -3.84 15.65
N PHE A 205 10.79 -3.23 16.72
CA PHE A 205 11.34 -2.00 17.31
C PHE A 205 12.75 -2.21 17.87
N VAL A 206 12.97 -3.27 18.67
CA VAL A 206 14.28 -3.55 19.28
C VAL A 206 15.35 -3.80 18.21
N ILE A 207 15.04 -4.62 17.19
CA ILE A 207 15.95 -4.90 16.10
C ILE A 207 16.24 -3.63 15.29
N GLY A 208 15.17 -2.91 14.88
CA GLY A 208 15.31 -1.67 14.11
C GLY A 208 16.14 -0.62 14.84
N ASN A 209 15.88 -0.45 16.15
CA ASN A 209 16.61 0.50 16.97
C ASN A 209 18.11 0.17 17.12
N LYS A 210 18.47 -1.13 17.22
CA LYS A 210 19.87 -1.58 17.27
C LYS A 210 20.63 -1.34 15.95
N LEU A 211 19.94 -1.25 14.83
CA LEU A 211 20.58 -0.99 13.53
C LEU A 211 21.02 0.46 13.36
N VAL A 212 20.36 1.37 14.09
CA VAL A 212 20.61 2.82 14.00
C VAL A 212 21.52 3.22 15.16
N LYS A 213 22.76 3.59 14.83
CA LYS A 213 23.77 3.97 15.82
C LYS A 213 23.65 5.47 16.13
N PHE A 214 23.25 5.81 17.35
CA PHE A 214 23.15 7.20 17.83
C PHE A 214 24.23 7.59 18.86
N GLU A 215 25.27 6.83 19.04
CA GLU A 215 26.47 7.13 19.85
C GLU A 215 26.31 8.36 20.80
N TYR A 216 25.52 8.21 21.88
CA TYR A 216 25.23 9.24 22.89
C TYR A 216 24.37 10.44 22.42
N ILE A 217 23.85 10.48 21.19
CA ILE A 217 23.00 11.56 20.71
C ILE A 217 21.59 11.38 21.29
N LYS A 218 21.18 12.31 22.15
CA LYS A 218 19.80 12.37 22.67
C LYS A 218 18.95 13.25 21.74
N GLY A 219 17.87 12.70 21.21
CA GLY A 219 16.90 13.47 20.45
C GLY A 219 16.12 14.43 21.36
N ASN A 220 15.80 15.60 20.85
CA ASN A 220 14.91 16.58 21.47
C ASN A 220 13.56 16.61 20.76
N ILE A 221 12.51 16.91 21.51
CA ILE A 221 11.18 17.15 20.94
C ILE A 221 11.14 18.61 20.52
N THR A 222 10.91 18.88 19.24
CA THR A 222 10.74 20.24 18.73
C THR A 222 9.32 20.41 18.21
N ILE A 223 8.72 21.56 18.49
CA ILE A 223 7.38 21.91 17.96
C ILE A 223 7.41 21.93 16.44
N GLU A 224 8.52 22.36 15.86
CA GLU A 224 8.73 22.38 14.41
C GLU A 224 8.62 20.99 13.80
N ASN A 225 9.30 19.98 14.40
CA ASN A 225 9.22 18.60 13.93
C ASN A 225 7.82 18.01 14.09
N ILE A 226 7.13 18.29 15.20
CA ILE A 226 5.74 17.87 15.38
C ILE A 226 4.85 18.45 14.28
N LYS A 227 4.93 19.76 14.03
CA LYS A 227 4.14 20.44 13.00
C LYS A 227 4.44 19.90 11.60
N ASN A 228 5.72 19.70 11.27
CA ASN A 228 6.16 19.19 9.98
C ASN A 228 5.70 17.74 9.76
N LEU A 229 5.83 16.86 10.76
CA LEU A 229 5.39 15.47 10.68
C LEU A 229 3.87 15.37 10.56
N THR A 230 3.11 16.16 11.31
CA THR A 230 1.65 16.20 11.21
C THR A 230 1.20 16.72 9.86
N TYR A 231 1.82 17.78 9.35
CA TYR A 231 1.53 18.34 8.03
C TYR A 231 1.80 17.30 6.92
N LYS A 232 2.99 16.68 6.90
CA LYS A 232 3.31 15.63 5.92
C LYS A 232 2.43 14.39 6.07
N GLY A 233 2.09 14.04 7.31
CA GLY A 233 1.17 12.95 7.62
C GLY A 233 -0.19 13.15 6.98
N ALA A 234 -0.77 14.35 7.09
CA ALA A 234 -2.04 14.67 6.43
C ALA A 234 -1.97 14.48 4.90
N GLY A 235 -0.82 14.78 4.27
CA GLY A 235 -0.60 14.50 2.85
C GLY A 235 -0.61 13.00 2.53
N TYR A 236 -0.02 12.16 3.39
CA TYR A 236 -0.10 10.70 3.24
C TYR A 236 -1.51 10.15 3.49
N MET A 237 -2.29 10.76 4.39
CA MET A 237 -3.70 10.43 4.59
C MET A 237 -4.53 10.73 3.32
N LEU A 238 -4.33 11.90 2.71
CA LEU A 238 -4.98 12.24 1.44
C LEU A 238 -4.69 11.21 0.35
N ASN A 239 -3.50 10.61 0.38
CA ASN A 239 -3.13 9.54 -0.53
C ASN A 239 -4.00 8.26 -0.36
N MET A 240 -4.53 8.00 0.81
CA MET A 240 -5.51 6.92 1.02
C MET A 240 -6.92 7.35 0.57
N MET A 241 -7.28 8.62 0.78
CA MET A 241 -8.61 9.13 0.45
C MET A 241 -8.91 9.09 -1.05
N TRP A 242 -7.96 9.48 -1.91
CA TRP A 242 -8.18 9.44 -3.36
C TRP A 242 -8.50 8.03 -3.87
N GLN A 243 -7.88 7.00 -3.27
CA GLN A 243 -8.16 5.60 -3.62
C GLN A 243 -9.61 5.24 -3.29
N GLY A 244 -10.10 5.66 -2.11
CA GLY A 244 -11.49 5.49 -1.74
C GLY A 244 -12.44 6.16 -2.74
N ILE A 245 -12.19 7.43 -3.08
CA ILE A 245 -12.99 8.19 -4.06
C ILE A 245 -12.97 7.49 -5.41
N TYR A 246 -11.81 7.15 -5.92
CA TYR A 246 -11.67 6.54 -7.25
C TYR A 246 -12.31 5.16 -7.32
N PHE A 247 -11.98 4.24 -6.40
CA PHE A 247 -12.45 2.86 -6.46
C PHE A 247 -13.90 2.71 -6.03
N GLN A 248 -14.30 3.32 -4.93
CA GLN A 248 -15.67 3.22 -4.44
C GLN A 248 -16.61 4.15 -5.21
N GLY A 249 -16.13 5.35 -5.55
CA GLY A 249 -16.90 6.32 -6.35
C GLY A 249 -17.26 5.77 -7.73
N SER A 250 -16.31 5.16 -8.47
CA SER A 250 -16.60 4.55 -9.77
C SER A 250 -17.57 3.37 -9.63
N THR A 251 -17.43 2.53 -8.61
CA THR A 251 -18.37 1.44 -8.32
C THR A 251 -19.78 1.97 -8.02
N PHE A 252 -19.87 3.03 -7.20
CA PHE A 252 -21.14 3.66 -6.86
C PHE A 252 -21.82 4.28 -8.09
N VAL A 253 -21.06 4.97 -8.93
CA VAL A 253 -21.57 5.53 -10.21
C VAL A 253 -22.20 4.44 -11.06
N ILE A 254 -21.50 3.33 -11.27
CA ILE A 254 -22.01 2.21 -12.09
C ILE A 254 -23.26 1.61 -11.44
N ARG A 255 -23.30 1.50 -10.12
CA ARG A 255 -24.49 1.01 -9.40
C ARG A 255 -25.71 1.88 -9.68
N VAL A 256 -25.55 3.20 -9.63
CA VAL A 256 -26.64 4.16 -9.80
C VAL A 256 -27.09 4.27 -11.27
N THR A 257 -26.16 4.16 -12.22
CA THR A 257 -26.45 4.38 -13.65
C THR A 257 -26.82 3.11 -14.40
N LEU A 258 -26.22 1.97 -14.07
CA LEU A 258 -26.29 0.73 -14.85
C LEU A 258 -26.80 -0.48 -14.05
N GLY A 259 -26.94 -0.35 -12.73
CA GLY A 259 -27.45 -1.41 -11.87
C GLY A 259 -26.39 -2.39 -11.32
N ALA A 260 -26.84 -3.40 -10.56
CA ALA A 260 -25.98 -4.29 -9.78
C ALA A 260 -25.15 -5.23 -10.64
N GLU A 261 -25.71 -5.77 -11.70
CA GLU A 261 -24.99 -6.69 -12.60
C GLU A 261 -23.77 -6.03 -13.24
N SER A 262 -23.95 -4.79 -13.75
CA SER A 262 -22.85 -4.00 -14.31
C SER A 262 -21.75 -3.70 -13.28
N VAL A 263 -22.09 -3.54 -12.00
CA VAL A 263 -21.13 -3.41 -10.92
C VAL A 263 -20.29 -4.67 -10.79
N THR A 264 -20.91 -5.84 -10.83
CA THR A 264 -20.19 -7.12 -10.75
C THR A 264 -19.24 -7.29 -11.92
N ILE A 265 -19.71 -7.05 -13.15
CA ILE A 265 -18.90 -7.14 -14.36
C ILE A 265 -17.70 -6.16 -14.28
N PHE A 266 -17.95 -4.91 -13.93
CA PHE A 266 -16.90 -3.90 -13.84
C PHE A 266 -15.86 -4.24 -12.77
N ASN A 267 -16.28 -4.65 -11.58
CA ASN A 267 -15.36 -4.95 -10.49
C ASN A 267 -14.53 -6.20 -10.74
N THR A 268 -15.12 -7.26 -11.31
CA THR A 268 -14.39 -8.48 -11.67
C THR A 268 -13.42 -8.22 -12.82
N MET A 269 -13.83 -7.50 -13.86
CA MET A 269 -12.95 -7.05 -14.94
C MET A 269 -11.78 -6.22 -14.40
N ARG A 270 -12.07 -5.25 -13.55
CA ARG A 270 -11.06 -4.39 -12.90
C ARG A 270 -10.08 -5.22 -12.08
N THR A 271 -10.54 -6.23 -11.35
CA THR A 271 -9.69 -7.12 -10.57
C THR A 271 -8.76 -7.93 -11.47
N ALA A 272 -9.29 -8.53 -12.52
CA ALA A 272 -8.50 -9.31 -13.47
C ALA A 272 -7.44 -8.45 -14.18
N CYS A 273 -7.84 -7.31 -14.74
CA CYS A 273 -6.92 -6.43 -15.47
C CYS A 273 -5.85 -5.80 -14.57
N ARG A 274 -6.23 -5.38 -13.35
CA ARG A 274 -5.30 -4.75 -12.41
C ARG A 274 -4.41 -5.73 -11.64
N SER A 275 -4.52 -7.03 -11.87
CA SER A 275 -3.57 -8.00 -11.31
C SER A 275 -2.12 -7.67 -11.67
N ILE A 276 -1.88 -7.09 -12.86
CA ILE A 276 -0.55 -6.61 -13.32
C ILE A 276 0.01 -5.51 -12.41
N ASN A 277 -0.86 -4.71 -11.76
CA ASN A 277 -0.40 -3.67 -10.84
C ASN A 277 0.41 -4.21 -9.65
N GLN A 278 0.25 -5.50 -9.33
CA GLN A 278 1.08 -6.14 -8.31
C GLN A 278 2.56 -6.18 -8.71
N LEU A 279 2.84 -6.31 -10.01
CA LEU A 279 4.21 -6.26 -10.54
C LEU A 279 4.80 -4.85 -10.41
N PHE A 280 4.02 -3.80 -10.70
CA PHE A 280 4.45 -2.41 -10.47
C PHE A 280 4.72 -2.12 -9.00
N ASN A 281 3.90 -2.67 -8.09
CA ASN A 281 4.14 -2.58 -6.65
C ASN A 281 5.46 -3.26 -6.23
N ILE A 282 5.81 -4.39 -6.85
CA ILE A 282 7.08 -5.08 -6.59
C ILE A 282 8.26 -4.22 -7.06
N ILE A 283 8.16 -3.59 -8.23
CA ILE A 283 9.19 -2.66 -8.73
C ILE A 283 9.40 -1.54 -7.71
N ASN A 284 8.33 -0.84 -7.32
CA ASN A 284 8.40 0.26 -6.37
C ASN A 284 8.97 -0.18 -5.02
N GLY A 285 8.48 -1.28 -4.46
CA GLY A 285 8.95 -1.80 -3.18
C GLY A 285 10.43 -2.25 -3.21
N SER A 286 10.91 -2.71 -4.37
CA SER A 286 12.30 -3.13 -4.54
C SER A 286 13.26 -1.95 -4.67
N VAL A 287 12.85 -0.91 -5.40
CA VAL A 287 13.71 0.24 -5.74
C VAL A 287 13.65 1.34 -4.69
N PHE A 288 12.50 1.55 -4.05
CA PHE A 288 12.27 2.64 -3.10
C PHE A 288 13.33 2.77 -2.00
N PRO A 289 13.74 1.71 -1.28
CA PRO A 289 14.71 1.85 -0.20
C PRO A 289 16.08 2.34 -0.68
N GLU A 290 16.55 1.80 -1.81
CA GLU A 290 17.86 2.16 -2.40
C GLU A 290 17.83 3.57 -2.99
N LEU A 291 16.70 3.94 -3.63
CA LEU A 291 16.49 5.25 -4.20
C LEU A 291 16.47 6.33 -3.11
N GLN A 292 15.76 6.06 -2.01
CA GLN A 292 15.67 7.00 -0.89
C GLN A 292 17.02 7.15 -0.17
N TYR A 293 17.76 6.05 0.00
CA TYR A 293 19.08 6.08 0.58
C TYR A 293 20.07 6.91 -0.26
N ALA A 294 20.09 6.69 -1.58
CA ALA A 294 20.93 7.44 -2.50
C ALA A 294 20.55 8.94 -2.53
N TYR A 295 19.24 9.24 -2.53
CA TYR A 295 18.74 10.61 -2.49
C TYR A 295 19.16 11.34 -1.20
N GLY A 296 19.03 10.71 -0.05
CA GLY A 296 19.47 11.27 1.23
C GLY A 296 21.00 11.52 1.29
N LYS A 297 21.80 10.71 0.59
CA LYS A 297 23.24 10.93 0.41
C LYS A 297 23.59 11.92 -0.68
N LYS A 298 22.64 12.48 -1.40
CA LYS A 298 22.84 13.38 -2.55
C LYS A 298 23.61 12.73 -3.72
N GLU A 299 23.57 11.40 -3.83
CA GLU A 299 24.19 10.63 -4.92
C GLU A 299 23.28 10.66 -6.17
N MET A 300 23.06 11.84 -6.75
CA MET A 300 22.02 12.09 -7.77
C MET A 300 22.21 11.23 -9.03
N HIS A 301 23.44 10.88 -9.41
CA HIS A 301 23.70 9.98 -10.54
C HIS A 301 23.09 8.58 -10.35
N ILE A 302 23.08 8.07 -9.11
CA ILE A 302 22.44 6.79 -8.75
C ILE A 302 20.94 6.96 -8.76
N VAL A 303 20.41 8.05 -8.18
CA VAL A 303 18.99 8.38 -8.16
C VAL A 303 18.43 8.42 -9.58
N HIS A 304 19.07 9.17 -10.48
CA HIS A 304 18.64 9.28 -11.88
C HIS A 304 18.61 7.93 -12.58
N ARG A 305 19.66 7.14 -12.40
CA ARG A 305 19.73 5.81 -13.03
C ARG A 305 18.67 4.86 -12.50
N LEU A 306 18.49 4.76 -11.17
CA LEU A 306 17.48 3.87 -10.57
C LEU A 306 16.07 4.27 -10.99
N PHE A 307 15.77 5.57 -11.03
CA PHE A 307 14.47 6.07 -11.44
C PHE A 307 14.19 5.77 -12.92
N ARG A 308 15.12 6.05 -13.84
CA ARG A 308 14.97 5.68 -15.26
C ARG A 308 14.77 4.19 -15.46
N MET A 309 15.56 3.36 -14.77
CA MET A 309 15.46 1.91 -14.88
C MET A 309 14.12 1.37 -14.34
N SER A 310 13.58 1.95 -13.27
CA SER A 310 12.28 1.53 -12.74
C SER A 310 11.13 1.86 -13.72
N ILE A 311 11.16 3.06 -14.34
CA ILE A 311 10.17 3.45 -15.36
C ILE A 311 10.27 2.54 -16.58
N LEU A 312 11.48 2.29 -17.09
CA LEU A 312 11.68 1.41 -18.22
C LEU A 312 11.16 -0.01 -17.95
N THR A 313 11.49 -0.57 -16.78
CA THR A 313 11.02 -1.89 -16.38
C THR A 313 9.49 -1.92 -16.31
N SER A 314 8.87 -0.84 -15.80
CA SER A 314 7.42 -0.71 -15.73
C SER A 314 6.78 -0.65 -17.13
N ILE A 315 7.37 0.07 -18.07
CA ILE A 315 6.90 0.13 -19.46
C ILE A 315 6.98 -1.27 -20.11
N ILE A 316 8.09 -1.98 -19.96
CA ILE A 316 8.26 -3.32 -20.51
C ILE A 316 7.22 -4.30 -19.92
N ILE A 317 7.07 -4.31 -18.60
CA ILE A 317 6.09 -5.16 -17.92
C ILE A 317 4.66 -4.75 -18.31
N GLY A 318 4.41 -3.45 -18.43
CA GLY A 318 3.12 -2.93 -18.87
C GLY A 318 2.76 -3.41 -20.28
N ILE A 319 3.68 -3.30 -21.24
CA ILE A 319 3.47 -3.76 -22.62
C ILE A 319 3.26 -5.29 -22.65
N LEU A 320 4.14 -6.05 -22.02
CA LEU A 320 4.01 -7.53 -21.98
C LEU A 320 2.71 -7.96 -21.30
N GLY A 321 2.39 -7.38 -20.15
CA GLY A 321 1.18 -7.72 -19.40
C GLY A 321 -0.09 -7.33 -20.15
N THR A 322 -0.12 -6.15 -20.76
CA THR A 322 -1.25 -5.71 -21.61
C THR A 322 -1.44 -6.64 -22.79
N THR A 323 -0.35 -7.00 -23.49
CA THR A 323 -0.40 -7.94 -24.62
C THR A 323 -0.92 -9.30 -24.21
N LEU A 324 -0.43 -9.85 -23.09
CA LEU A 324 -0.92 -11.13 -22.56
C LEU A 324 -2.41 -11.08 -22.19
N LEU A 325 -2.86 -10.00 -21.56
CA LEU A 325 -4.28 -9.81 -21.23
C LEU A 325 -5.16 -9.62 -22.48
N MET A 326 -4.64 -9.01 -23.55
CA MET A 326 -5.38 -8.86 -24.78
C MET A 326 -5.54 -10.21 -25.52
N ILE A 327 -4.54 -11.08 -25.46
CA ILE A 327 -4.55 -12.37 -26.16
C ILE A 327 -5.32 -13.41 -25.33
N PHE A 328 -4.99 -13.56 -24.07
CA PHE A 328 -5.48 -14.67 -23.23
C PHE A 328 -6.43 -14.21 -22.12
N GLY A 329 -6.55 -12.92 -21.89
CA GLY A 329 -7.21 -12.42 -20.68
C GLY A 329 -8.70 -12.68 -20.63
N LEU A 330 -9.41 -12.62 -21.76
CA LEU A 330 -10.84 -12.96 -21.82
C LEU A 330 -11.09 -14.46 -21.58
N ASP A 331 -10.26 -15.33 -22.12
CA ASP A 331 -10.38 -16.77 -21.89
C ASP A 331 -10.14 -17.11 -20.42
N ILE A 332 -9.08 -16.53 -19.83
CA ILE A 332 -8.79 -16.67 -18.39
C ILE A 332 -9.96 -16.12 -17.54
N TYR A 333 -10.51 -14.96 -17.91
CA TYR A 333 -11.63 -14.37 -17.23
C TYR A 333 -12.88 -15.25 -17.29
N ASN A 334 -13.22 -15.80 -18.46
CA ASN A 334 -14.35 -16.68 -18.65
C ASN A 334 -14.22 -17.97 -17.83
N ILE A 335 -13.02 -18.58 -17.81
CA ILE A 335 -12.73 -19.75 -16.96
C ILE A 335 -12.87 -19.37 -15.48
N TRP A 336 -12.33 -18.24 -15.05
CA TRP A 336 -12.37 -17.78 -13.65
C TRP A 336 -13.81 -17.48 -13.17
N THR A 337 -14.65 -16.93 -14.05
CA THR A 337 -16.05 -16.64 -13.74
C THR A 337 -17.01 -17.80 -14.07
N ASN A 338 -16.50 -18.97 -14.44
CA ASN A 338 -17.30 -20.12 -14.89
C ASN A 338 -18.29 -19.75 -16.02
N ASN A 339 -17.93 -18.84 -16.91
CA ASN A 339 -18.77 -18.33 -18.00
C ASN A 339 -20.10 -17.68 -17.53
N THR A 340 -20.19 -17.28 -16.26
CA THR A 340 -21.41 -16.64 -15.72
C THR A 340 -21.50 -15.16 -16.07
N LEU A 341 -20.37 -14.52 -16.41
CA LEU A 341 -20.30 -13.11 -16.75
C LEU A 341 -19.69 -12.96 -18.14
N SER A 342 -20.35 -12.18 -19.01
CA SER A 342 -19.84 -11.86 -20.34
C SER A 342 -19.39 -10.41 -20.44
N ILE A 343 -18.19 -10.18 -20.97
CA ILE A 343 -17.67 -8.85 -21.23
C ILE A 343 -17.50 -8.68 -22.75
N PRO A 344 -18.05 -7.61 -23.35
CA PRO A 344 -17.77 -7.29 -24.73
C PRO A 344 -16.28 -7.02 -24.97
N ASN A 345 -15.72 -7.58 -26.04
CA ASN A 345 -14.29 -7.49 -26.35
C ASN A 345 -13.76 -6.06 -26.37
N ASN A 346 -14.54 -5.11 -26.92
CA ASN A 346 -14.16 -3.71 -26.98
C ASN A 346 -13.99 -3.09 -25.60
N ILE A 347 -14.83 -3.43 -24.61
CA ILE A 347 -14.73 -2.94 -23.23
C ILE A 347 -13.49 -3.51 -22.56
N TRP A 348 -13.25 -4.82 -22.75
CA TRP A 348 -12.05 -5.48 -22.24
C TRP A 348 -10.76 -4.86 -22.77
N TYR A 349 -10.64 -4.70 -24.09
CA TYR A 349 -9.45 -4.13 -24.69
C TYR A 349 -9.23 -2.66 -24.28
N THR A 350 -10.30 -1.88 -24.21
CA THR A 350 -10.24 -0.49 -23.76
C THR A 350 -9.68 -0.42 -22.33
N PHE A 351 -10.20 -1.25 -21.41
CA PHE A 351 -9.75 -1.26 -20.02
C PHE A 351 -8.28 -1.72 -19.90
N THR A 352 -7.91 -2.74 -20.69
CA THR A 352 -6.57 -3.31 -20.68
C THR A 352 -5.50 -2.31 -21.16
N ILE A 353 -5.81 -1.47 -22.16
CA ILE A 353 -4.91 -0.38 -22.60
C ILE A 353 -4.64 0.60 -21.46
N GLY A 354 -5.60 0.87 -20.59
CA GLY A 354 -5.44 1.74 -19.42
C GLY A 354 -4.30 1.32 -18.49
N ILE A 355 -3.96 0.02 -18.46
CA ILE A 355 -2.86 -0.51 -17.63
C ILE A 355 -1.50 0.07 -18.02
N LEU A 356 -1.27 0.36 -19.31
CA LEU A 356 -0.02 0.99 -19.78
C LEU A 356 0.18 2.36 -19.15
N PHE A 357 -0.85 3.20 -19.18
CA PHE A 357 -0.81 4.52 -18.56
C PHE A 357 -0.67 4.41 -17.05
N ASN A 358 -1.40 3.48 -16.44
CA ASN A 358 -1.33 3.23 -15.00
C ASN A 358 0.08 2.82 -14.56
N GLY A 359 0.74 1.89 -15.23
CA GLY A 359 2.07 1.40 -14.87
C GLY A 359 3.12 2.52 -14.83
N ILE A 360 3.07 3.47 -15.77
CA ILE A 360 4.02 4.57 -15.86
C ILE A 360 3.89 5.52 -14.67
N TRP A 361 2.68 6.04 -14.40
CA TRP A 361 2.51 6.99 -13.31
C TRP A 361 2.60 6.31 -11.94
N TRP A 362 2.12 5.06 -11.81
CA TRP A 362 2.19 4.31 -10.57
C TRP A 362 3.64 4.04 -10.13
N THR A 363 4.53 3.75 -11.07
CA THR A 363 5.96 3.59 -10.76
C THR A 363 6.61 4.93 -10.45
N SER A 364 6.21 6.01 -11.12
CA SER A 364 6.76 7.35 -10.90
C SER A 364 6.41 7.95 -9.53
N ILE A 365 5.33 7.48 -8.87
CA ILE A 365 4.93 7.92 -7.51
C ILE A 365 6.07 7.76 -6.50
N VAL A 366 6.98 6.82 -6.70
CA VAL A 366 8.08 6.57 -5.78
C VAL A 366 8.89 7.84 -5.48
N ALA A 367 8.98 8.78 -6.43
CA ALA A 367 9.70 10.04 -6.26
C ALA A 367 9.14 10.90 -5.11
N TYR A 368 7.81 10.96 -4.99
CA TYR A 368 7.16 11.74 -3.91
C TYR A 368 7.41 11.13 -2.53
N SER A 369 7.45 9.81 -2.46
CA SER A 369 7.77 9.12 -1.20
C SER A 369 9.25 9.27 -0.84
N VAL A 370 10.15 9.20 -1.83
CA VAL A 370 11.60 9.39 -1.66
C VAL A 370 11.91 10.79 -1.17
N THR A 371 11.32 11.81 -1.77
CA THR A 371 11.52 13.23 -1.41
C THR A 371 10.67 13.68 -0.23
N ASN A 372 9.77 12.81 0.26
CA ASN A 372 8.82 13.09 1.34
C ASN A 372 7.92 14.31 1.05
N ASN A 373 7.43 14.41 -0.20
CA ASN A 373 6.53 15.45 -0.69
C ASN A 373 5.15 14.88 -1.07
N PRO A 374 4.33 14.42 -0.12
CA PRO A 374 3.08 13.71 -0.40
C PRO A 374 2.02 14.59 -1.07
N TYR A 375 1.97 15.89 -0.79
CA TYR A 375 0.94 16.80 -1.30
C TYR A 375 1.00 17.00 -2.80
N ASN A 376 2.21 17.07 -3.38
CA ASN A 376 2.39 17.23 -4.82
C ASN A 376 1.75 16.09 -5.61
N PHE A 377 1.58 14.93 -4.99
CA PHE A 377 0.88 13.80 -5.58
C PHE A 377 -0.58 13.72 -5.11
N ALA A 378 -0.83 13.80 -3.81
CA ALA A 378 -2.13 13.49 -3.22
C ALA A 378 -3.24 14.47 -3.66
N ILE A 379 -2.94 15.76 -3.75
CA ILE A 379 -3.93 16.78 -4.15
C ILE A 379 -4.36 16.60 -5.62
N PRO A 380 -3.44 16.58 -6.61
CA PRO A 380 -3.83 16.35 -8.01
C PRO A 380 -4.53 15.02 -8.20
N CYS A 381 -4.10 13.97 -7.48
CA CYS A 381 -4.71 12.66 -7.55
C CYS A 381 -6.16 12.67 -7.03
N THR A 382 -6.41 13.38 -5.91
CA THR A 382 -7.77 13.52 -5.35
C THR A 382 -8.67 14.29 -6.31
N ILE A 383 -8.20 15.42 -6.86
CA ILE A 383 -8.96 16.23 -7.83
C ILE A 383 -9.28 15.39 -9.07
N THR A 384 -8.27 14.73 -9.63
CA THR A 384 -8.43 13.87 -10.82
C THR A 384 -9.37 12.70 -10.56
N SER A 385 -9.35 12.12 -9.34
CA SER A 385 -10.29 11.05 -8.94
C SER A 385 -11.73 11.56 -8.95
N CYS A 386 -12.00 12.73 -8.38
CA CYS A 386 -13.33 13.35 -8.41
C CYS A 386 -13.79 13.64 -9.85
N LEU A 387 -12.90 14.19 -10.68
CA LEU A 387 -13.18 14.44 -12.10
C LEU A 387 -13.48 13.16 -12.86
N SER A 388 -12.67 12.11 -12.67
CA SER A 388 -12.85 10.81 -13.31
C SER A 388 -14.19 10.18 -12.94
N VAL A 389 -14.57 10.22 -11.65
CA VAL A 389 -15.87 9.70 -11.18
C VAL A 389 -17.03 10.50 -11.78
N GLY A 390 -16.92 11.83 -11.82
CA GLY A 390 -17.91 12.71 -12.46
C GLY A 390 -18.08 12.44 -13.96
N ILE A 391 -16.96 12.32 -14.68
CA ILE A 391 -16.95 11.99 -16.11
C ILE A 391 -17.50 10.57 -16.35
N SER A 392 -17.10 9.60 -15.52
CA SER A 392 -17.67 8.24 -15.58
C SER A 392 -19.21 8.26 -15.43
N TYR A 393 -19.75 9.12 -14.56
CA TYR A 393 -21.20 9.27 -14.39
C TYR A 393 -21.87 9.80 -15.67
N ILE A 394 -21.29 10.81 -16.29
CA ILE A 394 -21.85 11.39 -17.52
C ILE A 394 -21.74 10.37 -18.66
N LEU A 395 -20.57 9.81 -18.90
CA LEU A 395 -20.32 8.88 -19.99
C LEU A 395 -21.09 7.56 -19.84
N SER A 396 -21.27 7.07 -18.60
CA SER A 396 -22.04 5.84 -18.38
C SER A 396 -23.52 5.95 -18.76
N LYS A 397 -24.11 7.15 -18.65
CA LYS A 397 -25.49 7.39 -19.09
C LYS A 397 -25.64 7.34 -20.61
N HIS A 398 -24.61 7.68 -21.37
CA HIS A 398 -24.67 7.72 -22.84
C HIS A 398 -24.09 6.47 -23.51
N PHE A 399 -23.05 5.88 -22.93
CA PHE A 399 -22.29 4.77 -23.51
C PHE A 399 -22.29 3.52 -22.63
N GLY A 400 -23.14 3.47 -21.61
CA GLY A 400 -23.21 2.31 -20.70
C GLY A 400 -21.88 2.01 -20.01
N LEU A 401 -21.57 0.73 -19.85
CA LEU A 401 -20.36 0.27 -19.17
C LEU A 401 -19.07 0.73 -19.86
N HIS A 402 -19.07 0.86 -21.20
CA HIS A 402 -17.92 1.39 -21.94
C HIS A 402 -17.61 2.84 -21.54
N GLY A 403 -18.65 3.67 -21.37
CA GLY A 403 -18.49 5.05 -20.89
C GLY A 403 -17.89 5.12 -19.48
N ALA A 404 -18.30 4.24 -18.58
CA ALA A 404 -17.71 4.16 -17.24
C ALA A 404 -16.23 3.78 -17.29
N VAL A 405 -15.85 2.84 -18.14
CA VAL A 405 -14.45 2.44 -18.38
C VAL A 405 -13.60 3.58 -18.93
N LEU A 406 -14.12 4.31 -19.93
CA LEU A 406 -13.42 5.48 -20.48
C LEU A 406 -13.13 6.55 -19.41
N GLY A 407 -14.09 6.81 -18.52
CA GLY A 407 -13.89 7.71 -17.40
C GLY A 407 -12.77 7.27 -16.45
N THR A 408 -12.60 5.96 -16.23
CA THR A 408 -11.50 5.44 -15.40
C THR A 408 -10.15 5.51 -16.10
N ILE A 409 -10.09 5.30 -17.41
CA ILE A 409 -8.84 5.43 -18.18
C ILE A 409 -8.38 6.87 -18.23
N LEU A 410 -9.32 7.82 -18.35
CA LEU A 410 -8.99 9.23 -18.32
C LEU A 410 -8.23 9.61 -17.04
N PHE A 411 -8.57 9.02 -15.91
CA PHE A 411 -7.79 9.18 -14.68
C PHE A 411 -6.34 8.75 -14.89
N ASP A 412 -6.10 7.56 -15.41
CA ASP A 412 -4.76 7.02 -15.60
C ASP A 412 -3.94 7.87 -16.62
N VAL A 413 -4.60 8.37 -17.68
CA VAL A 413 -3.96 9.26 -18.69
C VAL A 413 -3.58 10.61 -18.08
N ILE A 414 -4.50 11.26 -17.36
CA ILE A 414 -4.23 12.57 -16.73
C ILE A 414 -3.10 12.41 -15.70
N MET A 415 -3.16 11.36 -14.88
CA MET A 415 -2.13 11.10 -13.88
C MET A 415 -0.77 10.81 -14.52
N MET A 416 -0.70 10.11 -15.65
CA MET A 416 0.56 9.90 -16.36
C MET A 416 1.14 11.22 -16.86
N ILE A 417 0.32 12.07 -17.49
CA ILE A 417 0.76 13.36 -18.02
C ILE A 417 1.25 14.29 -16.92
N TYR A 418 0.66 14.23 -15.73
CA TYR A 418 1.05 15.04 -14.58
C TYR A 418 2.24 14.45 -13.81
N VAL A 419 2.11 13.16 -13.36
CA VAL A 419 3.04 12.56 -12.41
C VAL A 419 4.41 12.31 -13.00
N LEU A 420 4.51 11.88 -14.28
CA LEU A 420 5.79 11.55 -14.87
C LEU A 420 6.71 12.76 -14.99
N PRO A 421 6.28 13.94 -15.53
CA PRO A 421 7.15 15.12 -15.56
C PRO A 421 7.44 15.69 -14.17
N ASP A 422 6.45 15.74 -13.28
CA ASP A 422 6.64 16.32 -11.94
C ASP A 422 7.60 15.46 -11.09
N SER A 423 7.47 14.13 -11.16
CA SER A 423 8.39 13.21 -10.49
C SER A 423 9.82 13.30 -11.02
N ALA A 424 10.01 13.47 -12.33
CA ALA A 424 11.32 13.71 -12.94
C ALA A 424 11.93 15.02 -12.42
N LYS A 425 11.13 16.09 -12.37
CA LYS A 425 11.54 17.40 -11.85
C LYS A 425 11.97 17.35 -10.37
N LEU A 426 11.32 16.52 -9.54
CA LEU A 426 11.73 16.32 -8.13
C LEU A 426 13.16 15.79 -8.00
N PHE A 427 13.64 15.06 -8.99
CA PHE A 427 15.02 14.58 -9.06
C PHE A 427 15.93 15.44 -9.94
N GLY A 428 15.45 16.60 -10.43
CA GLY A 428 16.23 17.50 -11.29
C GLY A 428 16.44 16.98 -12.71
N LEU A 429 15.57 16.07 -13.21
CA LEU A 429 15.59 15.52 -14.56
C LEU A 429 14.56 16.21 -15.45
N LYS A 430 14.89 16.37 -16.74
CA LYS A 430 13.88 16.65 -17.75
C LYS A 430 13.22 15.36 -18.22
N THR A 431 11.94 15.42 -18.56
CA THR A 431 11.20 14.24 -19.05
C THR A 431 11.85 13.60 -20.28
N SER A 432 12.44 14.42 -21.19
CA SER A 432 13.20 13.92 -22.34
C SER A 432 14.43 13.11 -21.95
N GLU A 433 15.10 13.47 -20.86
CA GLU A 433 16.30 12.77 -20.37
C GLU A 433 16.00 11.38 -19.82
N LEU A 434 14.74 11.12 -19.42
CA LEU A 434 14.31 9.80 -18.98
C LEU A 434 14.48 8.75 -20.10
N PHE A 435 14.32 9.15 -21.36
CA PHE A 435 14.35 8.24 -22.49
C PHE A 435 15.68 8.27 -23.26
N CYS A 436 16.41 9.39 -23.27
CA CYS A 436 17.66 9.53 -24.02
C CYS A 436 18.79 8.59 -23.54
N HIS A 437 18.89 8.33 -22.25
CA HIS A 437 19.96 7.51 -21.67
C HIS A 437 19.59 6.04 -21.46
N ILE A 438 18.43 5.60 -21.89
CA ILE A 438 17.96 4.21 -21.73
C ILE A 438 18.92 3.23 -22.40
N ILE A 439 19.37 3.54 -23.61
CA ILE A 439 20.26 2.65 -24.39
C ILE A 439 21.60 2.50 -23.69
N GLU A 440 22.17 3.60 -23.17
CA GLU A 440 23.42 3.55 -22.40
C GLU A 440 23.26 2.74 -21.09
N ASP A 441 22.17 2.93 -20.38
CA ASP A 441 21.87 2.18 -19.15
C ASP A 441 21.72 0.68 -19.43
N LEU A 442 21.05 0.28 -20.50
CA LEU A 442 20.93 -1.12 -20.94
C LEU A 442 22.27 -1.73 -21.34
N GLN A 443 23.10 -0.99 -22.09
CA GLN A 443 24.45 -1.43 -22.47
C GLN A 443 25.35 -1.62 -21.25
N ASN A 444 25.26 -0.74 -20.28
CA ASN A 444 26.01 -0.82 -19.03
C ASN A 444 25.58 -2.00 -18.16
N ILE A 445 24.30 -2.37 -18.16
CA ILE A 445 23.80 -3.58 -17.50
C ILE A 445 24.38 -4.81 -18.21
N LYS A 446 24.28 -4.91 -19.53
CA LYS A 446 24.85 -6.01 -20.30
C LYS A 446 26.34 -6.19 -19.99
N LYS A 447 27.13 -5.11 -19.99
CA LYS A 447 28.56 -5.15 -19.63
C LYS A 447 28.80 -5.61 -18.19
N SER A 448 27.93 -5.29 -17.24
CA SER A 448 28.07 -5.70 -15.83
C SER A 448 27.75 -7.16 -15.58
N PHE A 449 26.84 -7.76 -16.37
CA PHE A 449 26.53 -9.18 -16.32
C PHE A 449 27.62 -10.03 -16.97
N PHE A 450 28.17 -9.60 -18.11
CA PHE A 450 29.22 -10.35 -18.83
C PHE A 450 30.63 -10.19 -18.23
N LYS A 451 30.89 -9.26 -17.30
CA LYS A 451 32.16 -9.15 -16.56
C LYS A 451 32.25 -10.07 -15.33
N LYS A 452 31.22 -10.86 -15.04
CA LYS A 452 31.17 -11.79 -13.90
C LYS A 452 31.08 -13.25 -14.29
N GLY A 453 31.26 -13.58 -15.59
CA GLY A 453 31.43 -14.93 -16.12
C GLY A 453 32.90 -15.24 -16.36
#